data_2f74c2cfcf227037afb9eb007b6a5534
#
_entry.id   2f74c2cfcf227037afb9eb007b6a5534
#
_cell.length_a   1.000
_cell.length_b   1.000
_cell.length_c   1.000
_cell.angle_alpha   90.00
_cell.angle_beta   90.00
_cell.angle_gamma   90.00
#
_symmetry.space_group_name_H-M   'P 1'
#
loop_
_entity.id
_entity.type
_entity.pdbx_description
1 polymer ?
#
loop_
_entity_poly.entity_id
_entity_poly.type
_entity_poly.pdbx_seq_one_letter_code
_entity_poly.pdbx_strand_id
1 'polypeptide(L)'
;MADSATDEFVDVAFGLPGGRLPIDHAYALFSAISAVLPWLADEAGARVHQVHTAATGSGWMRPEDATGDELHLSRRTKLKLRVPRRRAEDTLVLSGQVMDVAGYPLTPGSGKVAALVPASTLLARHVVCEEQEDESRFVPRLNASLRGSGVTGATLICGRTHRISTPDCVVHTRSVVVTNLDPDGAACLLRQGIGPAGMLGCGIFIPYKRIE
;
A
#
# COMPACT_ATOMS: atom_id res chain seq x y z
N MET A 1 -6.38 17.84 -21.58
CA MET A 1 -6.03 18.49 -20.31
C MET A 1 -6.55 17.61 -19.15
N ALA A 2 -6.03 16.39 -19.02
CA ALA A 2 -6.40 15.44 -17.94
C ALA A 2 -5.25 15.21 -16.94
N ASP A 3 -4.27 16.12 -16.88
CA ASP A 3 -2.97 15.85 -16.24
C ASP A 3 -2.82 16.41 -14.81
N SER A 4 -3.78 17.19 -14.32
CA SER A 4 -3.60 17.96 -13.07
C SER A 4 -3.92 17.18 -11.78
N ALA A 5 -4.75 16.16 -11.83
CA ALA A 5 -5.28 15.52 -10.61
C ALA A 5 -4.36 14.40 -10.05
N THR A 6 -3.56 13.75 -10.91
CA THR A 6 -2.59 12.71 -10.49
C THR A 6 -1.25 13.30 -10.06
N ASP A 7 -0.98 14.54 -10.41
CA ASP A 7 0.30 15.22 -10.18
C ASP A 7 0.46 15.71 -8.73
N GLU A 8 -0.63 15.74 -7.96
CA GLU A 8 -0.62 16.15 -6.55
C GLU A 8 0.04 15.13 -5.62
N PHE A 9 -0.02 13.83 -5.95
CA PHE A 9 0.62 12.74 -5.22
C PHE A 9 1.54 11.94 -6.14
N VAL A 10 2.62 11.42 -5.55
CA VAL A 10 3.62 10.58 -6.22
C VAL A 10 3.98 9.37 -5.38
N ASP A 11 4.44 8.31 -6.02
CA ASP A 11 5.10 7.21 -5.34
C ASP A 11 6.62 7.45 -5.34
N VAL A 12 7.24 7.49 -4.16
CA VAL A 12 8.70 7.45 -4.02
C VAL A 12 9.11 6.02 -3.73
N ALA A 13 9.87 5.43 -4.64
CA ALA A 13 10.24 4.01 -4.61
C ALA A 13 11.73 3.82 -4.44
N PHE A 14 12.13 3.00 -3.46
CA PHE A 14 13.51 2.66 -3.14
C PHE A 14 13.75 1.19 -3.47
N GLY A 15 14.85 0.87 -4.13
CA GLY A 15 15.32 -0.50 -4.27
C GLY A 15 15.77 -1.03 -2.91
N LEU A 16 15.51 -2.30 -2.64
CA LEU A 16 16.04 -2.98 -1.46
C LEU A 16 17.13 -3.95 -1.90
N PRO A 17 18.33 -3.94 -1.28
CA PRO A 17 19.45 -4.76 -1.72
C PRO A 17 19.25 -6.26 -1.46
N GLY A 18 18.22 -6.63 -0.74
CA GLY A 18 17.92 -7.95 -0.21
C GLY A 18 17.75 -7.87 1.30
N GLY A 19 17.66 -9.02 1.96
CA GLY A 19 17.48 -9.09 3.40
C GLY A 19 16.20 -9.84 3.80
N ARG A 20 15.77 -9.62 5.02
CA ARG A 20 14.56 -10.23 5.60
C ARG A 20 13.74 -9.20 6.34
N LEU A 21 12.45 -9.42 6.45
CA LEU A 21 11.53 -8.68 7.29
C LEU A 21 10.55 -9.67 7.94
N PRO A 22 9.95 -9.34 9.08
CA PRO A 22 8.80 -10.09 9.57
C PRO A 22 7.67 -10.04 8.54
N ILE A 23 6.86 -11.09 8.44
CA ILE A 23 5.66 -11.08 7.58
C ILE A 23 4.73 -9.94 8.01
N ASP A 24 4.50 -9.78 9.31
CA ASP A 24 3.71 -8.69 9.89
C ASP A 24 4.64 -7.52 10.27
N HIS A 25 5.13 -6.80 9.26
CA HIS A 25 6.08 -5.71 9.42
C HIS A 25 5.46 -4.31 9.32
N ALA A 26 4.16 -4.19 9.03
CA ALA A 26 3.55 -2.92 8.67
C ALA A 26 3.75 -1.83 9.72
N TYR A 27 3.48 -2.13 10.99
CA TYR A 27 3.65 -1.17 12.09
C TYR A 27 5.13 -0.85 12.35
N ALA A 28 5.97 -1.88 12.42
CA ALA A 28 7.41 -1.68 12.64
C ALA A 28 8.07 -0.89 11.51
N LEU A 29 7.65 -1.15 10.26
CA LEU A 29 8.11 -0.40 9.10
C LEU A 29 7.69 1.07 9.18
N PHE A 30 6.43 1.35 9.48
CA PHE A 30 5.94 2.71 9.67
C PHE A 30 6.72 3.43 10.78
N SER A 31 6.92 2.78 11.92
CA SER A 31 7.66 3.34 13.06
C SER A 31 9.11 3.66 12.69
N ALA A 32 9.80 2.75 12.01
CA ALA A 32 11.17 2.94 11.56
C ALA A 32 11.30 4.08 10.55
N ILE A 33 10.35 4.21 9.62
CA ILE A 33 10.32 5.31 8.65
C ILE A 33 10.01 6.63 9.35
N SER A 34 9.07 6.68 10.28
CA SER A 34 8.69 7.89 11.00
C SER A 34 9.81 8.44 11.90
N ALA A 35 10.70 7.57 12.38
CA ALA A 35 11.89 8.00 13.10
C ALA A 35 12.85 8.81 12.21
N VAL A 36 12.89 8.53 10.91
CA VAL A 36 13.69 9.26 9.91
C VAL A 36 12.91 10.45 9.33
N LEU A 37 11.60 10.29 9.12
CA LEU A 37 10.68 11.27 8.55
C LEU A 37 9.61 11.67 9.57
N PRO A 38 9.90 12.52 10.56
CA PRO A 38 8.94 12.85 11.65
C PRO A 38 7.63 13.47 11.14
N TRP A 39 7.68 14.17 10.01
CA TRP A 39 6.51 14.80 9.38
C TRP A 39 5.51 13.80 8.80
N LEU A 40 5.93 12.54 8.57
CA LEU A 40 5.13 11.56 7.82
C LEU A 40 3.79 11.23 8.48
N ALA A 41 3.79 11.12 9.80
CA ALA A 41 2.58 10.78 10.56
C ALA A 41 1.48 11.85 10.45
N ASP A 42 1.88 13.11 10.34
CA ASP A 42 0.99 14.28 10.30
C ASP A 42 0.66 14.72 8.86
N GLU A 43 1.32 14.13 7.85
CA GLU A 43 1.12 14.53 6.46
C GLU A 43 -0.17 13.93 5.90
N ALA A 44 -1.15 14.79 5.66
CA ALA A 44 -2.46 14.38 5.14
C ALA A 44 -2.34 13.64 3.80
N GLY A 45 -2.93 12.46 3.73
CA GLY A 45 -2.94 11.63 2.53
C GLY A 45 -1.65 10.85 2.26
N ALA A 46 -0.57 11.07 3.01
CA ALA A 46 0.61 10.24 2.91
C ALA A 46 0.31 8.78 3.32
N ARG A 47 0.99 7.83 2.67
CA ARG A 47 0.77 6.40 2.90
C ARG A 47 2.06 5.63 2.74
N VAL A 48 2.25 4.59 3.54
CA VAL A 48 3.38 3.68 3.48
C VAL A 48 2.92 2.35 2.88
N HIS A 49 3.47 1.94 1.75
CA HIS A 49 3.17 0.63 1.20
C HIS A 49 3.85 -0.45 2.04
N GLN A 50 3.14 -1.52 2.36
CA GLN A 50 3.81 -2.71 2.87
C GLN A 50 4.79 -3.25 1.83
N VAL A 51 5.88 -3.83 2.30
CA VAL A 51 6.87 -4.47 1.42
C VAL A 51 6.32 -5.82 0.97
N HIS A 52 6.28 -6.02 -0.34
CA HIS A 52 5.85 -7.28 -0.94
C HIS A 52 6.96 -7.86 -1.78
N THR A 53 7.19 -9.16 -1.65
CA THR A 53 8.09 -9.88 -2.56
C THR A 53 7.40 -10.13 -3.89
N ALA A 54 8.17 -10.19 -4.98
CA ALA A 54 7.63 -10.59 -6.26
C ALA A 54 7.09 -12.03 -6.17
N ALA A 55 5.88 -12.26 -6.69
CA ALA A 55 5.33 -13.60 -6.79
C ALA A 55 6.30 -14.50 -7.60
N THR A 56 6.68 -15.61 -7.04
CA THR A 56 7.28 -16.70 -7.79
C THR A 56 6.17 -17.31 -8.65
N GLY A 57 6.43 -17.54 -9.94
CA GLY A 57 5.60 -18.01 -11.07
C GLY A 57 4.27 -18.78 -10.91
N SER A 58 3.75 -18.93 -9.71
CA SER A 58 2.50 -19.64 -9.40
C SER A 58 1.38 -18.75 -8.86
N GLY A 59 1.41 -17.45 -9.16
CA GLY A 59 0.42 -16.51 -8.65
C GLY A 59 0.81 -15.93 -7.28
N TRP A 60 0.13 -14.87 -6.94
CA TRP A 60 0.39 -14.14 -5.72
C TRP A 60 -0.16 -14.92 -4.51
N MET A 61 0.64 -15.83 -3.99
CA MET A 61 0.39 -16.46 -2.71
C MET A 61 1.36 -15.88 -1.68
N ARG A 62 0.82 -15.27 -0.62
CA ARG A 62 1.51 -15.23 0.66
C ARG A 62 1.77 -16.70 0.96
N PRO A 63 2.99 -17.15 1.27
CA PRO A 63 3.20 -18.52 1.69
C PRO A 63 2.42 -18.75 2.99
N GLU A 64 1.22 -19.30 2.89
CA GLU A 64 0.47 -19.77 4.08
C GLU A 64 1.18 -20.96 4.71
N ASP A 65 2.09 -21.59 3.94
CA ASP A 65 2.92 -22.72 4.33
C ASP A 65 4.41 -22.37 4.48
N ALA A 66 4.78 -21.09 4.47
CA ALA A 66 6.15 -20.71 4.81
C ALA A 66 6.35 -21.04 6.29
N THR A 67 7.09 -22.09 6.55
CA THR A 67 7.57 -22.52 7.87
C THR A 67 8.52 -21.49 8.50
N GLY A 68 8.23 -20.21 8.35
CA GLY A 68 9.00 -19.10 8.90
C GLY A 68 8.19 -17.81 8.87
N ASP A 69 8.22 -17.08 9.97
CA ASP A 69 7.57 -15.78 10.14
C ASP A 69 8.26 -14.64 9.35
N GLU A 70 9.12 -14.98 8.37
CA GLU A 70 10.00 -14.04 7.67
C GLU A 70 9.70 -13.92 6.19
N LEU A 71 9.74 -12.69 5.70
CA LEU A 71 9.66 -12.31 4.30
C LEU A 71 11.08 -12.14 3.74
N HIS A 72 11.48 -12.97 2.78
CA HIS A 72 12.77 -12.85 2.10
C HIS A 72 12.72 -11.81 0.99
N LEU A 73 13.54 -10.76 1.10
CA LEU A 73 13.59 -9.67 0.14
C LEU A 73 14.53 -10.02 -1.01
N SER A 74 14.09 -9.77 -2.23
CA SER A 74 14.93 -9.86 -3.43
C SER A 74 15.39 -8.47 -3.87
N ARG A 75 16.38 -8.40 -4.76
CA ARG A 75 16.81 -7.14 -5.38
C ARG A 75 15.71 -6.43 -6.20
N ARG A 76 14.60 -7.13 -6.51
CA ARG A 76 13.42 -6.56 -7.19
C ARG A 76 12.41 -5.97 -6.22
N THR A 77 12.55 -6.29 -4.94
CA THR A 77 11.68 -5.77 -3.88
C THR A 77 11.91 -4.27 -3.73
N LYS A 78 10.84 -3.54 -3.47
CA LYS A 78 10.89 -2.09 -3.29
C LYS A 78 10.16 -1.68 -2.04
N LEU A 79 10.74 -0.75 -1.30
CA LEU A 79 10.03 0.09 -0.35
C LEU A 79 9.37 1.23 -1.14
N LYS A 80 8.11 1.53 -0.87
CA LYS A 80 7.38 2.65 -1.52
C LYS A 80 6.62 3.47 -0.51
N LEU A 81 6.65 4.77 -0.71
CA LEU A 81 5.80 5.72 0.00
C LEU A 81 5.00 6.51 -1.02
N ARG A 82 3.71 6.69 -0.78
CA ARG A 82 2.87 7.62 -1.52
C ARG A 82 2.76 8.91 -0.73
N VAL A 83 3.19 10.00 -1.31
CA VAL A 83 3.29 11.29 -0.64
C VAL A 83 2.82 12.42 -1.56
N PRO A 84 2.39 13.56 -1.04
CA PRO A 84 2.23 14.76 -1.85
C PRO A 84 3.54 15.11 -2.56
N ARG A 85 3.45 15.56 -3.80
CA ARG A 85 4.63 15.88 -4.62
C ARG A 85 5.62 16.82 -3.93
N ARG A 86 5.14 17.77 -3.13
CA ARG A 86 5.98 18.69 -2.35
C ARG A 86 6.87 17.99 -1.31
N ARG A 87 6.52 16.76 -0.91
CA ARG A 87 7.27 15.92 0.05
C ARG A 87 8.18 14.89 -0.61
N ALA A 88 8.21 14.87 -1.94
CA ALA A 88 8.98 13.86 -2.67
C ALA A 88 10.49 13.93 -2.34
N GLU A 89 11.06 15.14 -2.34
CA GLU A 89 12.48 15.33 -2.03
C GLU A 89 12.78 15.04 -0.55
N ASP A 90 11.92 15.49 0.37
CA ASP A 90 12.05 15.18 1.80
C ASP A 90 12.05 13.65 2.03
N THR A 91 11.28 12.91 1.23
CA THR A 91 11.22 11.45 1.31
C THR A 91 12.51 10.78 0.86
N LEU A 92 13.26 11.38 -0.09
CA LEU A 92 14.51 10.81 -0.59
C LEU A 92 15.62 10.72 0.47
N VAL A 93 15.48 11.41 1.61
CA VAL A 93 16.38 11.30 2.76
C VAL A 93 16.49 9.85 3.28
N LEU A 94 15.48 9.01 3.05
CA LEU A 94 15.55 7.58 3.37
C LEU A 94 16.66 6.81 2.63
N SER A 95 17.18 7.35 1.52
CA SER A 95 18.24 6.68 0.74
C SER A 95 19.49 6.47 1.59
N GLY A 96 19.91 5.22 1.74
CA GLY A 96 21.10 4.84 2.51
C GLY A 96 20.94 4.86 4.03
N GLN A 97 19.78 5.26 4.56
CA GLN A 97 19.50 5.20 6.00
C GLN A 97 19.35 3.74 6.45
N VAL A 98 20.02 3.39 7.54
CA VAL A 98 19.85 2.08 8.16
C VAL A 98 18.71 2.20 9.17
N MET A 99 17.61 1.50 8.90
CA MET A 99 16.43 1.47 9.76
C MET A 99 16.29 0.11 10.41
N ASP A 100 15.89 0.05 11.65
CA ASP A 100 15.51 -1.20 12.33
C ASP A 100 14.00 -1.42 12.17
N VAL A 101 13.62 -2.55 11.58
CA VAL A 101 12.23 -2.97 11.42
C VAL A 101 12.00 -4.24 12.24
N ALA A 102 11.65 -4.07 13.50
CA ALA A 102 11.45 -5.18 14.47
C ALA A 102 12.68 -6.12 14.57
N GLY A 103 13.88 -5.56 14.70
CA GLY A 103 15.14 -6.32 14.80
C GLY A 103 15.76 -6.69 13.45
N TYR A 104 15.14 -6.31 12.33
CA TYR A 104 15.64 -6.56 10.99
C TYR A 104 16.17 -5.26 10.37
N PRO A 105 17.49 -5.19 10.03
CA PRO A 105 18.03 -4.00 9.41
C PRO A 105 17.51 -3.86 7.96
N LEU A 106 16.98 -2.68 7.64
CA LEU A 106 16.53 -2.33 6.30
C LEU A 106 17.26 -1.08 5.82
N THR A 107 17.92 -1.17 4.67
CA THR A 107 18.63 -0.04 4.08
C THR A 107 18.08 0.23 2.68
N PRO A 108 17.21 1.23 2.50
CA PRO A 108 16.75 1.64 1.18
C PRO A 108 17.90 2.15 0.32
N GLY A 109 17.97 1.69 -0.92
CA GLY A 109 18.88 2.24 -1.93
C GLY A 109 18.43 3.61 -2.41
N SER A 110 18.96 4.07 -3.54
CA SER A 110 18.53 5.35 -4.14
C SER A 110 17.05 5.35 -4.48
N GLY A 111 16.36 6.42 -4.06
CA GLY A 111 14.95 6.63 -4.32
C GLY A 111 14.69 7.16 -5.73
N LYS A 112 13.52 6.80 -6.27
CA LYS A 112 13.00 7.33 -7.53
C LYS A 112 11.57 7.80 -7.35
N VAL A 113 11.27 9.00 -7.83
CA VAL A 113 9.93 9.56 -7.85
C VAL A 113 9.21 9.08 -9.11
N ALA A 114 8.00 8.60 -8.96
CA ALA A 114 7.16 8.12 -10.06
C ALA A 114 5.75 8.71 -9.96
N ALA A 115 5.21 9.16 -11.07
CA ALA A 115 3.82 9.60 -11.16
C ALA A 115 2.86 8.41 -10.96
N LEU A 116 1.67 8.71 -10.44
CA LEU A 116 0.59 7.74 -10.37
C LEU A 116 -0.04 7.58 -11.76
N VAL A 117 -0.17 6.35 -12.21
CA VAL A 117 -0.73 6.05 -13.54
C VAL A 117 -2.12 5.44 -13.36
N PRO A 118 -3.20 6.13 -13.76
CA PRO A 118 -4.55 5.60 -13.71
C PRO A 118 -4.70 4.34 -14.58
N ALA A 119 -5.54 3.42 -14.11
CA ALA A 119 -5.91 2.21 -14.83
C ALA A 119 -7.38 1.88 -14.53
N SER A 120 -8.09 1.29 -15.49
CA SER A 120 -9.49 0.90 -15.33
C SER A 120 -9.71 -0.21 -14.29
N THR A 121 -8.63 -0.84 -13.86
CA THR A 121 -8.65 -1.86 -12.79
C THR A 121 -7.54 -1.57 -11.79
N LEU A 122 -7.92 -1.44 -10.53
CA LEU A 122 -7.03 -1.17 -9.42
C LEU A 122 -7.16 -2.26 -8.34
N LEU A 123 -6.06 -2.53 -7.65
CA LEU A 123 -5.99 -3.46 -6.51
C LEU A 123 -5.62 -2.68 -5.25
N ALA A 124 -6.39 -2.85 -4.18
CA ALA A 124 -5.96 -2.57 -2.82
C ALA A 124 -5.74 -3.90 -2.09
N ARG A 125 -4.53 -4.14 -1.60
CA ARG A 125 -4.19 -5.39 -0.89
C ARG A 125 -4.82 -5.46 0.49
N HIS A 126 -4.98 -4.31 1.13
CA HIS A 126 -5.49 -4.17 2.48
C HIS A 126 -6.51 -3.05 2.52
N VAL A 127 -7.78 -3.37 2.63
CA VAL A 127 -8.86 -2.43 2.96
C VAL A 127 -9.39 -2.81 4.32
N VAL A 128 -9.41 -1.87 5.26
CA VAL A 128 -9.85 -2.12 6.63
C VAL A 128 -11.27 -2.66 6.65
N CYS A 129 -11.48 -3.73 7.39
CA CYS A 129 -12.77 -4.37 7.62
C CYS A 129 -12.94 -4.70 9.11
N GLU A 130 -14.15 -5.05 9.52
CA GLU A 130 -14.41 -5.59 10.85
C GLU A 130 -13.89 -7.03 10.94
N GLU A 131 -13.63 -7.50 12.16
CA GLU A 131 -13.31 -8.90 12.38
C GLU A 131 -14.50 -9.77 11.93
N GLN A 132 -14.22 -10.77 11.09
CA GLN A 132 -15.24 -11.67 10.52
C GLN A 132 -16.34 -10.97 9.70
N GLU A 133 -16.11 -9.75 9.22
CA GLU A 133 -17.06 -9.06 8.33
C GLU A 133 -17.24 -9.86 7.04
N ASP A 134 -18.45 -10.30 6.78
CA ASP A 134 -18.80 -10.99 5.54
C ASP A 134 -18.90 -10.02 4.35
N GLU A 135 -18.93 -10.56 3.13
CA GLU A 135 -18.99 -9.74 1.93
C GLU A 135 -20.32 -9.01 1.78
N SER A 136 -21.40 -9.54 2.35
CA SER A 136 -22.74 -8.93 2.28
C SER A 136 -22.81 -7.61 3.05
N ARG A 137 -21.96 -7.43 4.05
CA ARG A 137 -21.80 -6.17 4.80
C ARG A 137 -20.68 -5.30 4.26
N PHE A 138 -19.53 -5.93 3.96
CA PHE A 138 -18.32 -5.24 3.49
C PHE A 138 -18.53 -4.51 2.16
N VAL A 139 -19.11 -5.19 1.15
CA VAL A 139 -19.29 -4.63 -0.21
C VAL A 139 -20.20 -3.41 -0.23
N PRO A 140 -21.40 -3.40 0.40
CA PRO A 140 -22.22 -2.19 0.46
C PRO A 140 -21.54 -1.01 1.16
N ARG A 141 -20.84 -1.26 2.27
CA ARG A 141 -20.08 -0.24 3.00
C ARG A 141 -18.96 0.37 2.13
N LEU A 142 -18.21 -0.48 1.43
CA LEU A 142 -17.14 -0.04 0.54
C LEU A 142 -17.71 0.74 -0.66
N ASN A 143 -18.81 0.28 -1.26
CA ASN A 143 -19.51 0.99 -2.33
C ASN A 143 -20.00 2.39 -1.88
N ALA A 144 -20.48 2.51 -0.64
CA ALA A 144 -20.86 3.80 -0.10
C ALA A 144 -19.65 4.75 0.02
N SER A 145 -18.50 4.23 0.49
CA SER A 145 -17.26 4.99 0.56
C SER A 145 -16.74 5.42 -0.81
N LEU A 146 -16.82 4.53 -1.82
CA LEU A 146 -16.43 4.84 -3.20
C LEU A 146 -17.30 5.96 -3.78
N ARG A 147 -18.62 5.86 -3.61
CA ARG A 147 -19.54 6.92 -4.05
C ARG A 147 -19.28 8.25 -3.35
N GLY A 148 -18.97 8.21 -2.05
CA GLY A 148 -18.59 9.41 -1.28
C GLY A 148 -17.31 10.08 -1.82
N SER A 149 -16.42 9.30 -2.46
CA SER A 149 -15.23 9.81 -3.16
C SER A 149 -15.47 10.14 -4.62
N GLY A 150 -16.71 10.13 -5.10
CA GLY A 150 -17.06 10.42 -6.50
C GLY A 150 -16.88 9.24 -7.47
N VAL A 151 -16.55 8.05 -6.98
CA VAL A 151 -16.36 6.86 -7.83
C VAL A 151 -17.71 6.12 -7.97
N THR A 152 -18.23 6.07 -9.19
CA THR A 152 -19.51 5.43 -9.51
C THR A 152 -19.33 4.35 -10.59
N GLY A 153 -20.26 3.40 -10.66
CA GLY A 153 -20.25 2.36 -11.70
C GLY A 153 -19.15 1.30 -11.56
N ALA A 154 -18.33 1.39 -10.54
CA ALA A 154 -17.26 0.42 -10.30
C ALA A 154 -17.81 -0.94 -9.83
N THR A 155 -17.13 -2.00 -10.22
CA THR A 155 -17.40 -3.37 -9.75
C THR A 155 -16.33 -3.77 -8.75
N LEU A 156 -16.74 -4.36 -7.63
CA LEU A 156 -15.86 -4.83 -6.58
C LEU A 156 -15.70 -6.34 -6.63
N ILE A 157 -14.47 -6.80 -6.51
CA ILE A 157 -14.12 -8.21 -6.34
C ILE A 157 -13.33 -8.32 -5.05
N CYS A 158 -13.91 -8.99 -4.05
CA CYS A 158 -13.28 -9.21 -2.76
C CYS A 158 -12.33 -10.42 -2.83
N GLY A 159 -11.19 -10.27 -2.17
CA GLY A 159 -10.23 -11.34 -2.01
C GLY A 159 -10.07 -11.75 -0.54
N ARG A 160 -8.87 -12.21 -0.20
CA ARG A 160 -8.56 -12.76 1.13
C ARG A 160 -8.56 -11.69 2.22
N THR A 161 -8.86 -12.14 3.42
CA THR A 161 -8.69 -11.37 4.66
C THR A 161 -7.26 -11.50 5.18
N HIS A 162 -6.77 -10.45 5.83
CA HIS A 162 -5.46 -10.39 6.44
C HIS A 162 -5.56 -9.67 7.79
N ARG A 163 -4.54 -9.83 8.61
CA ARG A 163 -4.40 -9.16 9.90
C ARG A 163 -3.10 -8.38 9.93
N ILE A 164 -3.11 -7.22 10.56
CA ILE A 164 -1.95 -6.38 10.82
C ILE A 164 -1.92 -6.12 12.30
N SER A 165 -0.85 -6.55 12.97
CA SER A 165 -0.68 -6.32 14.40
C SER A 165 -0.10 -4.93 14.66
N THR A 166 -0.65 -4.26 15.66
CA THR A 166 -0.10 -3.03 16.23
C THR A 166 0.03 -3.22 17.74
N PRO A 167 0.75 -2.37 18.47
CA PRO A 167 0.83 -2.46 19.92
C PRO A 167 -0.53 -2.39 20.61
N ASP A 168 -1.48 -1.65 20.03
CA ASP A 168 -2.76 -1.34 20.67
C ASP A 168 -3.89 -2.26 20.21
N CYS A 169 -3.82 -2.77 18.98
CA CYS A 169 -4.92 -3.57 18.40
C CYS A 169 -4.47 -4.40 17.19
N VAL A 170 -5.37 -5.25 16.74
CA VAL A 170 -5.25 -5.94 15.46
C VAL A 170 -6.16 -5.27 14.44
N VAL A 171 -5.59 -4.83 13.31
CA VAL A 171 -6.34 -4.26 12.19
C VAL A 171 -6.68 -5.38 11.23
N HIS A 172 -7.98 -5.65 11.07
CA HIS A 172 -8.48 -6.62 10.09
C HIS A 172 -8.62 -5.96 8.74
N THR A 173 -8.17 -6.63 7.69
CA THR A 173 -8.20 -6.09 6.33
C THR A 173 -8.63 -7.15 5.32
N ARG A 174 -9.14 -6.70 4.17
CA ARG A 174 -9.47 -7.55 3.04
C ARG A 174 -8.88 -6.97 1.76
N SER A 175 -8.39 -7.82 0.87
CA SER A 175 -7.96 -7.36 -0.46
C SER A 175 -9.18 -7.10 -1.35
N VAL A 176 -9.08 -6.09 -2.21
CA VAL A 176 -10.17 -5.68 -3.11
C VAL A 176 -9.60 -5.31 -4.47
N VAL A 177 -10.20 -5.85 -5.52
CA VAL A 177 -10.01 -5.37 -6.89
C VAL A 177 -11.22 -4.51 -7.26
N VAL A 178 -10.97 -3.32 -7.78
CA VAL A 178 -11.99 -2.40 -8.28
C VAL A 178 -11.83 -2.32 -9.79
N THR A 179 -12.87 -2.69 -10.53
CA THR A 179 -12.87 -2.70 -12.00
C THR A 179 -13.90 -1.72 -12.55
N ASN A 180 -13.87 -1.51 -13.86
CA ASN A 180 -14.75 -0.57 -14.58
C ASN A 180 -14.61 0.89 -14.10
N LEU A 181 -13.39 1.26 -13.70
CA LEU A 181 -13.10 2.63 -13.33
C LEU A 181 -12.94 3.50 -14.58
N ASP A 182 -13.58 4.65 -14.56
CA ASP A 182 -13.25 5.74 -15.46
C ASP A 182 -11.90 6.39 -15.05
N PRO A 183 -11.27 7.21 -15.91
CA PRO A 183 -10.00 7.83 -15.62
C PRO A 183 -10.00 8.70 -14.35
N ASP A 184 -11.07 9.45 -14.10
CA ASP A 184 -11.18 10.38 -12.97
C ASP A 184 -11.36 9.59 -11.66
N GLY A 185 -12.19 8.56 -11.64
CA GLY A 185 -12.38 7.66 -10.51
C GLY A 185 -11.08 6.90 -10.19
N ALA A 186 -10.37 6.43 -11.21
CA ALA A 186 -9.07 5.78 -11.03
C ALA A 186 -8.03 6.74 -10.43
N ALA A 187 -7.94 7.96 -10.95
CA ALA A 187 -7.05 9.01 -10.44
C ALA A 187 -7.40 9.37 -8.99
N CYS A 188 -8.69 9.50 -8.67
CA CYS A 188 -9.18 9.76 -7.33
C CYS A 188 -8.73 8.67 -6.35
N LEU A 189 -8.96 7.39 -6.67
CA LEU A 189 -8.58 6.27 -5.82
C LEU A 189 -7.07 6.14 -5.64
N LEU A 190 -6.29 6.38 -6.69
CA LEU A 190 -4.83 6.37 -6.59
C LEU A 190 -4.33 7.46 -5.63
N ARG A 191 -4.92 8.65 -5.69
CA ARG A 191 -4.53 9.80 -4.87
C ARG A 191 -5.01 9.68 -3.44
N GLN A 192 -6.31 9.48 -3.25
CA GLN A 192 -6.92 9.53 -1.92
C GLN A 192 -6.87 8.20 -1.17
N GLY A 193 -6.81 7.07 -1.93
CA GLY A 193 -7.02 5.75 -1.33
C GLY A 193 -8.43 5.61 -0.75
N ILE A 194 -8.59 4.67 0.21
CA ILE A 194 -9.88 4.47 0.90
C ILE A 194 -9.67 4.02 2.34
N GLY A 195 -10.47 4.52 3.24
CA GLY A 195 -10.46 4.13 4.66
C GLY A 195 -9.22 4.57 5.44
N PRO A 196 -9.17 4.16 6.71
CA PRO A 196 -8.09 4.52 7.64
C PRO A 196 -6.83 3.67 7.45
N ALA A 197 -5.83 3.92 8.33
CA ALA A 197 -4.60 3.14 8.47
C ALA A 197 -3.70 3.12 7.21
N GLY A 198 -3.67 4.22 6.44
CA GLY A 198 -2.80 4.35 5.27
C GLY A 198 -1.31 4.19 5.59
N MET A 199 -0.88 4.57 6.79
CA MET A 199 0.50 4.38 7.26
C MET A 199 0.86 2.90 7.47
N LEU A 200 -0.14 2.03 7.67
CA LEU A 200 0.03 0.58 7.74
C LEU A 200 -0.15 -0.12 6.39
N GLY A 201 -0.26 0.64 5.29
CA GLY A 201 -0.46 0.11 3.95
C GLY A 201 -1.91 -0.18 3.58
N CYS A 202 -2.87 0.30 4.38
CA CYS A 202 -4.28 0.11 4.10
C CYS A 202 -4.83 1.14 3.12
N GLY A 203 -5.79 0.71 2.30
CA GLY A 203 -6.52 1.57 1.36
C GLY A 203 -5.67 2.15 0.23
N ILE A 204 -4.49 1.60 -0.02
CA ILE A 204 -3.62 2.04 -1.11
C ILE A 204 -3.96 1.27 -2.38
N PHE A 205 -4.41 1.99 -3.40
CA PHE A 205 -4.67 1.41 -4.71
C PHE A 205 -3.43 1.45 -5.61
N ILE A 206 -3.23 0.37 -6.36
CA ILE A 206 -2.20 0.24 -7.39
C ILE A 206 -2.82 -0.34 -8.67
N PRO A 207 -2.28 -0.03 -9.87
CA PRO A 207 -2.73 -0.66 -11.10
C PRO A 207 -2.66 -2.19 -11.01
N TYR A 208 -3.76 -2.86 -11.33
CA TYR A 208 -3.83 -4.31 -11.37
C TYR A 208 -3.60 -4.78 -12.81
N LYS A 209 -2.45 -5.40 -13.04
CA LYS A 209 -2.14 -6.05 -14.31
C LYS A 209 -2.62 -7.49 -14.23
N ARG A 210 -3.62 -7.85 -15.01
CA ARG A 210 -3.95 -9.26 -15.23
C ARG A 210 -2.76 -9.89 -15.94
N ILE A 211 -2.23 -10.97 -15.40
CA ILE A 211 -1.29 -11.82 -16.13
C ILE A 211 -2.20 -12.62 -17.08
N GLU A 212 -2.13 -12.34 -18.37
CA GLU A 212 -2.72 -13.15 -19.42
C GLU A 212 -1.92 -14.43 -19.59
#